data_91cd256997d757cee62dd8b47f2942da
#
_entry.id   91cd256997d757cee62dd8b47f2942da
#
_cell.length_a   1.000
_cell.length_b   1.000
_cell.length_c   1.000
_cell.angle_alpha   90.00
_cell.angle_beta   90.00
_cell.angle_gamma   90.00
#
_symmetry.space_group_name_H-M   'P 1'
#
loop_
_entity.id
_entity.type
_entity.pdbx_description
1 polymer ?
#
loop_
_entity_poly.entity_id
_entity_poly.type
_entity_poly.pdbx_seq_one_letter_code
_entity_poly.pdbx_strand_id
1 'polypeptide(L)'
;MKLKIFMLAFFTGFVFVFSAAAIFVYRYSATDKKAPAEAESSSPEIYAESETLLLIFEEDGAAGPFTLVCFDPQNGRIPVLTFPAAAVFESLPDMPAAAKVYKELSHSEFAAATEKELGIAVSGWFIWNRNTCETVMAKAGSFDYILPESLFYSDGERYIDLSAGVQSITGKKFYDLVTYPDFDEISRCDVTSRLISSFFGRRVRRFLPEGSALSSSVYSSTENSVDAFSRAELRGAVKALCAEKTPISSHVTCDLDEGKDGELYFSAVTRERIKKYFTAEKNE
;
A
#
# COMPACT_ATOMS: atom_id res chain seq x y z
N MET A 1 8.64 14.31 -61.82
CA MET A 1 7.26 13.84 -61.80
C MET A 1 6.95 12.92 -60.59
N LYS A 2 7.82 11.94 -60.27
CA LYS A 2 7.60 10.96 -59.18
C LYS A 2 7.47 11.58 -57.76
N LEU A 3 8.26 12.63 -57.44
CA LEU A 3 8.21 13.28 -56.11
C LEU A 3 6.88 13.99 -55.83
N LYS A 4 6.29 14.63 -56.87
CA LYS A 4 4.98 15.32 -56.72
C LYS A 4 3.84 14.32 -56.47
N ILE A 5 3.88 13.14 -57.06
CA ILE A 5 2.89 12.09 -56.87
C ILE A 5 3.04 11.50 -55.47
N PHE A 6 4.27 11.29 -55.00
CA PHE A 6 4.55 10.80 -53.64
C PHE A 6 4.06 11.79 -52.57
N MET A 7 4.38 13.07 -52.74
CA MET A 7 3.91 14.11 -51.81
C MET A 7 2.37 14.22 -51.79
N LEU A 8 1.72 14.10 -52.96
CA LEU A 8 0.27 14.10 -53.03
C LEU A 8 -0.36 12.91 -52.29
N ALA A 9 0.19 11.69 -52.52
CA ALA A 9 -0.27 10.48 -51.85
C ALA A 9 -0.05 10.55 -50.32
N PHE A 10 1.10 11.08 -49.89
CA PHE A 10 1.42 11.26 -48.47
C PHE A 10 0.48 12.25 -47.81
N PHE A 11 0.23 13.40 -48.43
CA PHE A 11 -0.72 14.40 -47.89
C PHE A 11 -2.16 13.89 -47.85
N THR A 12 -2.58 13.13 -48.87
CA THR A 12 -3.94 12.55 -48.88
C THR A 12 -4.10 11.49 -47.78
N GLY A 13 -3.10 10.64 -47.56
CA GLY A 13 -3.09 9.64 -46.47
C GLY A 13 -3.09 10.31 -45.10
N PHE A 14 -2.28 11.35 -44.93
CA PHE A 14 -2.19 12.11 -43.69
C PHE A 14 -3.52 12.80 -43.34
N VAL A 15 -4.17 13.48 -44.30
CA VAL A 15 -5.49 14.08 -44.10
C VAL A 15 -6.54 13.04 -43.73
N PHE A 16 -6.51 11.85 -44.33
CA PHE A 16 -7.45 10.78 -44.03
C PHE A 16 -7.31 10.26 -42.59
N VAL A 17 -6.07 10.00 -42.13
CA VAL A 17 -5.78 9.55 -40.77
C VAL A 17 -6.17 10.58 -39.73
N PHE A 18 -5.86 11.86 -39.95
CA PHE A 18 -6.23 12.95 -39.06
C PHE A 18 -7.74 13.23 -39.04
N SER A 19 -8.43 13.10 -40.16
CA SER A 19 -9.89 13.22 -40.19
C SER A 19 -10.58 12.08 -39.45
N ALA A 20 -10.11 10.86 -39.59
CA ALA A 20 -10.61 9.67 -38.83
C ALA A 20 -10.37 9.83 -37.33
N ALA A 21 -9.17 10.28 -36.94
CA ALA A 21 -8.85 10.55 -35.53
C ALA A 21 -9.72 11.69 -34.95
N ALA A 22 -9.92 12.77 -35.68
CA ALA A 22 -10.77 13.89 -35.27
C ALA A 22 -12.25 13.47 -35.12
N ILE A 23 -12.78 12.64 -36.03
CA ILE A 23 -14.14 12.07 -35.92
C ILE A 23 -14.26 11.16 -34.72
N PHE A 24 -13.24 10.36 -34.45
CA PHE A 24 -13.21 9.47 -33.27
C PHE A 24 -13.21 10.28 -31.97
N VAL A 25 -12.33 11.29 -31.85
CA VAL A 25 -12.29 12.20 -30.69
C VAL A 25 -13.60 12.99 -30.55
N TYR A 26 -14.17 13.48 -31.67
CA TYR A 26 -15.44 14.22 -31.65
C TYR A 26 -16.61 13.32 -31.22
N ARG A 27 -16.69 12.09 -31.71
CA ARG A 27 -17.71 11.12 -31.26
C ARG A 27 -17.53 10.74 -29.80
N TYR A 28 -16.31 10.54 -29.36
CA TYR A 28 -16.02 10.23 -27.94
C TYR A 28 -16.37 11.42 -27.03
N SER A 29 -16.05 12.65 -27.41
CA SER A 29 -16.40 13.87 -26.66
C SER A 29 -17.89 14.24 -26.78
N ALA A 30 -18.58 13.85 -27.86
CA ALA A 30 -19.99 14.15 -28.03
C ALA A 30 -20.93 13.17 -27.27
N THR A 31 -20.43 12.00 -26.91
CA THR A 31 -21.18 11.04 -26.09
C THR A 31 -21.29 11.49 -24.63
N ASP A 32 -20.36 12.36 -24.18
CA ASP A 32 -20.38 12.90 -22.81
C ASP A 32 -21.31 14.12 -22.61
N LYS A 33 -21.98 14.63 -23.67
CA LYS A 33 -22.78 15.87 -23.59
C LYS A 33 -24.30 15.72 -23.71
N LYS A 34 -24.84 14.55 -23.50
CA LYS A 34 -26.28 14.37 -23.31
C LYS A 34 -26.56 13.64 -21.99
N ALA A 35 -26.42 14.37 -20.89
CA ALA A 35 -27.13 14.01 -19.68
C ALA A 35 -28.57 14.54 -19.82
N PRO A 36 -29.61 13.71 -19.79
CA PRO A 36 -30.99 14.17 -19.54
C PRO A 36 -31.02 14.67 -18.10
N ALA A 37 -31.62 15.84 -17.90
CA ALA A 37 -31.97 16.32 -16.58
C ALA A 37 -32.96 15.38 -15.91
N GLU A 38 -32.76 15.19 -14.60
CA GLU A 38 -33.74 14.66 -13.65
C GLU A 38 -34.23 13.21 -13.85
N ALA A 39 -33.34 12.27 -13.55
CA ALA A 39 -33.72 11.15 -12.72
C ALA A 39 -32.83 11.24 -11.47
N GLU A 40 -33.42 11.26 -10.28
CA GLU A 40 -32.75 10.93 -9.04
C GLU A 40 -32.12 9.53 -9.25
N SER A 41 -30.92 9.50 -9.81
CA SER A 41 -30.13 8.30 -9.86
C SER A 41 -29.61 8.13 -8.44
N SER A 42 -30.28 7.29 -7.67
CA SER A 42 -29.59 6.51 -6.68
C SER A 42 -28.43 5.87 -7.43
N SER A 43 -27.25 6.51 -7.36
CA SER A 43 -25.99 5.88 -7.78
C SER A 43 -26.02 4.51 -7.12
N PRO A 44 -25.81 3.40 -7.84
CA PRO A 44 -25.67 2.13 -7.17
C PRO A 44 -24.56 2.36 -6.14
N GLU A 45 -24.86 2.20 -4.86
CA GLU A 45 -23.86 2.16 -3.81
C GLU A 45 -22.90 1.07 -4.27
N ILE A 46 -21.77 1.48 -4.80
CA ILE A 46 -20.67 0.58 -5.09
C ILE A 46 -20.16 0.21 -3.70
N TYR A 47 -20.70 -0.87 -3.16
CA TYR A 47 -20.15 -1.51 -1.97
C TYR A 47 -18.76 -2.03 -2.35
N ALA A 48 -17.78 -1.16 -2.28
CA ALA A 48 -16.41 -1.59 -2.41
C ALA A 48 -16.08 -2.41 -1.15
N GLU A 49 -15.61 -3.61 -1.36
CA GLU A 49 -15.15 -4.47 -0.28
C GLU A 49 -13.87 -3.90 0.35
N SER A 50 -13.58 -4.32 1.57
CA SER A 50 -12.35 -3.95 2.24
C SER A 50 -11.19 -4.71 1.63
N GLU A 51 -10.09 -4.00 1.36
CA GLU A 51 -8.88 -4.55 0.74
C GLU A 51 -7.72 -4.48 1.71
N THR A 52 -7.11 -5.61 2.02
CA THR A 52 -5.95 -5.67 2.91
C THR A 52 -4.68 -5.99 2.12
N LEU A 53 -3.67 -5.14 2.26
CA LEU A 53 -2.35 -5.34 1.69
C LEU A 53 -1.34 -5.75 2.74
N LEU A 54 -0.44 -6.66 2.38
CA LEU A 54 0.73 -7.02 3.14
C LEU A 54 1.96 -6.29 2.59
N LEU A 55 2.52 -5.38 3.37
CA LEU A 55 3.79 -4.72 3.07
C LEU A 55 4.92 -5.47 3.77
N ILE A 56 5.91 -5.88 3.00
CA ILE A 56 7.08 -6.63 3.46
C ILE A 56 8.30 -5.72 3.32
N PHE A 57 8.90 -5.35 4.43
CA PHE A 57 10.13 -4.56 4.39
C PHE A 57 11.34 -5.48 4.31
N GLU A 58 12.21 -5.21 3.35
CA GLU A 58 13.45 -5.95 3.15
C GLU A 58 14.67 -5.05 3.30
N GLU A 59 15.66 -5.57 4.01
CA GLU A 59 17.00 -5.03 4.09
C GLU A 59 18.00 -6.14 3.77
N ASP A 60 18.73 -6.01 2.68
CA ASP A 60 19.76 -6.95 2.22
C ASP A 60 19.27 -8.42 2.13
N GLY A 61 18.03 -8.62 1.70
CA GLY A 61 17.39 -9.93 1.58
C GLY A 61 16.91 -10.53 2.91
N ALA A 62 17.04 -9.81 4.01
CA ALA A 62 16.42 -10.16 5.28
C ALA A 62 15.06 -9.48 5.40
N ALA A 63 14.04 -10.24 5.82
CA ALA A 63 12.73 -9.66 6.11
C ALA A 63 12.81 -8.79 7.36
N GLY A 64 12.35 -7.55 7.21
CA GLY A 64 12.10 -6.63 8.31
C GLY A 64 10.71 -6.85 8.93
N PRO A 65 10.09 -5.83 9.49
CA PRO A 65 8.72 -5.96 10.00
C PRO A 65 7.73 -6.16 8.86
N PHE A 66 6.68 -6.93 9.13
CA PHE A 66 5.57 -7.18 8.22
C PHE A 66 4.40 -6.30 8.59
N THR A 67 3.81 -5.60 7.62
CA THR A 67 2.75 -4.64 7.90
C THR A 67 1.50 -4.91 7.09
N LEU A 68 0.36 -5.01 7.76
CA LEU A 68 -0.96 -5.08 7.18
C LEU A 68 -1.55 -3.67 7.09
N VAL A 69 -2.08 -3.32 5.92
CA VAL A 69 -2.80 -2.08 5.67
C VAL A 69 -4.16 -2.42 5.07
N CYS A 70 -5.24 -2.16 5.80
CA CYS A 70 -6.58 -2.41 5.30
C CYS A 70 -7.22 -1.10 4.83
N PHE A 71 -7.74 -1.07 3.61
CA PHE A 71 -8.58 -0.01 3.09
C PHE A 71 -10.04 -0.41 3.32
N ASP A 72 -10.67 0.14 4.35
CA ASP A 72 -12.02 -0.20 4.78
C ASP A 72 -12.99 0.95 4.44
N PRO A 73 -13.59 0.94 3.24
CA PRO A 73 -14.49 1.99 2.79
C PRO A 73 -15.80 2.03 3.58
N GLN A 74 -16.27 0.90 4.10
CA GLN A 74 -17.52 0.82 4.85
C GLN A 74 -17.44 1.60 6.17
N ASN A 75 -16.29 1.55 6.82
CA ASN A 75 -16.06 2.25 8.09
C ASN A 75 -15.25 3.54 7.93
N GLY A 76 -14.86 3.93 6.72
CA GLY A 76 -14.11 5.16 6.43
C GLY A 76 -12.72 5.18 7.07
N ARG A 77 -12.06 4.03 7.21
CA ARG A 77 -10.82 3.88 7.98
C ARG A 77 -9.72 3.11 7.24
N ILE A 78 -8.48 3.36 7.67
CA ILE A 78 -7.28 2.64 7.21
C ILE A 78 -6.54 2.15 8.45
N PRO A 79 -6.90 1.00 9.02
CA PRO A 79 -6.12 0.39 10.07
C PRO A 79 -4.80 -0.15 9.54
N VAL A 80 -3.74 0.05 10.33
CA VAL A 80 -2.38 -0.40 10.04
C VAL A 80 -1.87 -1.19 11.24
N LEU A 81 -1.45 -2.43 11.02
CA LEU A 81 -0.85 -3.28 12.02
C LEU A 81 0.49 -3.79 11.52
N THR A 82 1.52 -3.66 12.34
CA THR A 82 2.84 -4.22 12.04
C THR A 82 3.18 -5.29 13.06
N PHE A 83 3.70 -6.43 12.60
CA PHE A 83 4.19 -7.50 13.46
C PHE A 83 5.65 -7.84 13.14
N PRO A 84 6.42 -8.31 14.15
CA PRO A 84 7.85 -8.54 13.99
C PRO A 84 8.17 -9.81 13.22
N ALA A 85 9.39 -9.88 12.73
CA ALA A 85 9.95 -11.04 12.06
C ALA A 85 10.05 -12.27 12.97
N ALA A 86 10.16 -12.08 14.29
CA ALA A 86 10.19 -13.13 15.31
C ALA A 86 8.78 -13.65 15.69
N ALA A 87 7.67 -13.06 15.23
CA ALA A 87 6.33 -13.54 15.55
C ALA A 87 6.13 -14.98 15.09
N VAL A 88 5.63 -15.84 15.99
CA VAL A 88 5.40 -17.25 15.72
C VAL A 88 4.09 -17.47 14.99
N PHE A 89 4.12 -18.31 13.95
CA PHE A 89 2.94 -18.75 13.22
C PHE A 89 2.45 -20.09 13.78
N GLU A 90 1.52 -20.02 14.74
CA GLU A 90 0.95 -21.20 15.42
C GLU A 90 0.13 -22.10 14.48
N SER A 91 -0.38 -21.53 13.39
CA SER A 91 -1.18 -22.24 12.38
C SER A 91 -0.35 -23.19 11.49
N LEU A 92 0.98 -23.12 11.57
CA LEU A 92 1.90 -23.92 10.77
C LEU A 92 2.52 -25.06 11.62
N PRO A 93 2.93 -26.19 10.99
CA PRO A 93 3.72 -27.22 11.65
C PRO A 93 5.03 -26.63 12.22
N ASP A 94 5.47 -27.14 13.36
CA ASP A 94 6.67 -26.69 14.07
C ASP A 94 6.66 -25.23 14.54
N MET A 95 5.53 -24.53 14.38
CA MET A 95 5.32 -23.14 14.82
C MET A 95 6.52 -22.22 14.53
N PRO A 96 6.89 -22.04 13.26
CA PRO A 96 8.08 -21.27 12.91
C PRO A 96 7.86 -19.77 13.07
N ALA A 97 8.93 -19.01 13.35
CA ALA A 97 8.90 -17.58 13.30
C ALA A 97 8.60 -17.07 11.87
N ALA A 98 7.92 -15.94 11.74
CA ALA A 98 7.53 -15.34 10.46
C ALA A 98 8.70 -15.14 9.49
N ALA A 99 9.87 -14.73 10.00
CA ALA A 99 11.10 -14.62 9.21
C ALA A 99 11.54 -15.95 8.58
N LYS A 100 11.39 -17.06 9.31
CA LYS A 100 11.71 -18.39 8.78
C LYS A 100 10.70 -18.79 7.70
N VAL A 101 9.41 -18.59 7.95
CA VAL A 101 8.34 -18.83 6.96
C VAL A 101 8.59 -18.02 5.69
N TYR A 102 8.91 -16.74 5.84
CA TYR A 102 9.22 -15.86 4.71
C TYR A 102 10.42 -16.33 3.88
N LYS A 103 11.46 -16.83 4.55
CA LYS A 103 12.68 -17.30 3.87
C LYS A 103 12.48 -18.63 3.14
N GLU A 104 11.60 -19.51 3.64
CA GLU A 104 11.40 -20.87 3.12
C GLU A 104 10.30 -20.96 2.07
N LEU A 105 9.36 -20.01 2.04
CA LEU A 105 8.22 -19.98 1.13
C LEU A 105 8.36 -18.89 0.08
N SER A 106 7.60 -19.01 -1.01
CA SER A 106 7.41 -17.89 -1.94
C SER A 106 6.61 -16.77 -1.26
N HIS A 107 6.71 -15.55 -1.77
CA HIS A 107 5.97 -14.39 -1.22
C HIS A 107 4.45 -14.61 -1.20
N SER A 108 3.90 -15.29 -2.21
CA SER A 108 2.47 -15.64 -2.25
C SER A 108 2.08 -16.68 -1.20
N GLU A 109 2.94 -17.68 -0.97
CA GLU A 109 2.73 -18.68 0.08
C GLU A 109 2.88 -18.07 1.47
N PHE A 110 3.82 -17.11 1.64
CA PHE A 110 3.93 -16.35 2.88
C PHE A 110 2.70 -15.50 3.16
N ALA A 111 2.15 -14.83 2.13
CA ALA A 111 0.89 -14.10 2.28
C ALA A 111 -0.26 -15.03 2.70
N ALA A 112 -0.40 -16.21 2.07
CA ALA A 112 -1.40 -17.21 2.44
C ALA A 112 -1.18 -17.77 3.87
N ALA A 113 0.08 -17.95 4.29
CA ALA A 113 0.40 -18.34 5.66
C ALA A 113 -0.01 -17.24 6.66
N THR A 114 0.21 -15.98 6.31
CA THR A 114 -0.21 -14.81 7.11
C THR A 114 -1.74 -14.74 7.21
N GLU A 115 -2.47 -14.96 6.11
CA GLU A 115 -3.94 -15.06 6.13
C GLU A 115 -4.43 -16.12 7.11
N LYS A 116 -3.85 -17.31 7.03
CA LYS A 116 -4.21 -18.43 7.88
C LYS A 116 -3.90 -18.16 9.36
N GLU A 117 -2.73 -17.57 9.64
CA GLU A 117 -2.30 -17.26 11.02
C GLU A 117 -3.21 -16.20 11.66
N LEU A 118 -3.55 -15.16 10.93
CA LEU A 118 -4.27 -14.01 11.47
C LEU A 118 -5.78 -14.07 11.24
N GLY A 119 -6.26 -15.03 10.43
CA GLY A 119 -7.69 -15.21 10.12
C GLY A 119 -8.27 -14.04 9.30
N ILE A 120 -7.48 -13.45 8.40
CA ILE A 120 -7.87 -12.32 7.54
C ILE A 120 -7.64 -12.69 6.06
N ALA A 121 -8.28 -11.96 5.14
CA ALA A 121 -7.94 -12.03 3.72
C ALA A 121 -6.86 -11.00 3.38
N VAL A 122 -5.88 -11.38 2.56
CA VAL A 122 -4.82 -10.51 2.04
C VAL A 122 -4.99 -10.38 0.53
N SER A 123 -5.41 -9.21 0.06
CA SER A 123 -5.70 -8.93 -1.35
C SER A 123 -4.44 -8.83 -2.21
N GLY A 124 -3.29 -8.65 -1.59
CA GLY A 124 -2.01 -8.59 -2.27
C GLY A 124 -0.85 -8.23 -1.35
N TRP A 125 0.36 -8.45 -1.85
CA TRP A 125 1.58 -8.11 -1.13
C TRP A 125 2.50 -7.21 -1.95
N PHE A 126 3.36 -6.44 -1.25
CA PHE A 126 4.37 -5.54 -1.82
C PHE A 126 5.67 -5.65 -1.06
N ILE A 127 6.79 -5.78 -1.78
CA ILE A 127 8.13 -5.71 -1.20
C ILE A 127 8.59 -4.25 -1.15
N TRP A 128 8.97 -3.78 0.02
CA TRP A 128 9.47 -2.42 0.24
C TRP A 128 10.92 -2.46 0.71
N ASN A 129 11.82 -2.06 -0.17
CA ASN A 129 13.23 -1.83 0.12
C ASN A 129 13.54 -0.32 0.05
N ARG A 130 14.79 0.07 0.24
CA ARG A 130 15.23 1.47 0.18
C ARG A 130 14.80 2.15 -1.13
N ASN A 131 15.07 1.54 -2.27
CA ASN A 131 14.76 2.12 -3.58
C ASN A 131 13.25 2.30 -3.78
N THR A 132 12.45 1.34 -3.34
CA THR A 132 10.99 1.43 -3.37
C THR A 132 10.49 2.58 -2.50
N CYS A 133 10.97 2.70 -1.26
CA CYS A 133 10.61 3.79 -0.36
C CYS A 133 10.94 5.16 -0.97
N GLU A 134 12.14 5.31 -1.53
CA GLU A 134 12.55 6.57 -2.18
C GLU A 134 11.70 6.89 -3.40
N THR A 135 11.42 5.91 -4.26
CA THR A 135 10.60 6.09 -5.47
C THR A 135 9.15 6.45 -5.15
N VAL A 136 8.52 5.72 -4.23
CA VAL A 136 7.13 5.96 -3.81
C VAL A 136 7.01 7.33 -3.17
N MET A 137 7.91 7.66 -2.24
CA MET A 137 7.88 8.92 -1.52
C MET A 137 8.24 10.12 -2.40
N ALA A 138 9.11 9.97 -3.40
CA ALA A 138 9.39 11.02 -4.38
C ALA A 138 8.13 11.42 -5.15
N LYS A 139 7.19 10.49 -5.38
CA LYS A 139 5.91 10.72 -6.08
C LYS A 139 4.79 11.15 -5.13
N ALA A 140 4.68 10.50 -3.97
CA ALA A 140 3.67 10.83 -2.96
C ALA A 140 3.93 12.19 -2.29
N GLY A 141 5.18 12.61 -2.24
CA GLY A 141 5.67 13.77 -1.49
C GLY A 141 5.94 13.43 -0.02
N SER A 142 6.86 14.17 0.59
CA SER A 142 7.16 14.06 2.00
C SER A 142 5.94 14.39 2.87
N PHE A 143 5.91 13.88 4.09
CA PHE A 143 4.88 14.18 5.07
C PHE A 143 5.51 14.44 6.44
N ASP A 144 4.82 15.20 7.29
CA ASP A 144 5.30 15.50 8.62
C ASP A 144 4.99 14.36 9.59
N TYR A 145 5.97 14.00 10.40
CA TYR A 145 5.88 12.99 11.45
C TYR A 145 6.55 13.53 12.71
N ILE A 146 5.96 13.27 13.87
CA ILE A 146 6.53 13.68 15.15
C ILE A 146 7.38 12.53 15.68
N LEU A 147 8.70 12.72 15.68
CA LEU A 147 9.64 11.79 16.27
C LEU A 147 9.74 12.07 17.77
N PRO A 148 9.45 11.10 18.65
CA PRO A 148 9.40 11.34 20.09
C PRO A 148 10.77 11.64 20.70
N GLU A 149 11.82 11.07 20.12
CA GLU A 149 13.21 11.21 20.56
C GLU A 149 14.17 11.34 19.37
N SER A 150 15.38 11.82 19.64
CA SER A 150 16.40 11.89 18.60
C SER A 150 17.02 10.51 18.39
N LEU A 151 17.21 10.14 17.13
CA LEU A 151 17.81 8.88 16.73
C LEU A 151 19.16 9.15 16.08
N PHE A 152 20.18 8.46 16.55
CA PHE A 152 21.54 8.54 16.00
C PHE A 152 22.10 7.14 15.84
N TYR A 153 22.59 6.82 14.64
CA TYR A 153 23.29 5.57 14.36
C TYR A 153 24.39 5.79 13.34
N SER A 154 25.55 5.21 13.57
CA SER A 154 26.67 5.22 12.62
C SER A 154 27.54 3.97 12.79
N ASP A 155 27.72 3.20 11.73
CA ASP A 155 28.60 2.02 11.69
C ASP A 155 29.71 2.13 10.64
N GLY A 156 29.86 3.31 10.00
CA GLY A 156 30.81 3.57 8.93
C GLY A 156 30.26 3.36 7.52
N GLU A 157 29.23 2.54 7.34
CA GLU A 157 28.52 2.33 6.07
C GLU A 157 27.20 3.08 6.04
N ARG A 158 26.52 3.10 7.17
CA ARG A 158 25.22 3.75 7.35
C ARG A 158 25.29 4.87 8.38
N TYR A 159 24.67 5.99 8.03
CA TYR A 159 24.57 7.16 8.90
C TYR A 159 23.12 7.63 9.01
N ILE A 160 22.59 7.65 10.21
CA ILE A 160 21.24 8.12 10.55
C ILE A 160 21.39 9.18 11.65
N ASP A 161 20.85 10.37 11.39
CA ASP A 161 20.79 11.47 12.35
C ASP A 161 19.43 12.16 12.18
N LEU A 162 18.52 11.89 13.10
CA LEU A 162 17.16 12.41 13.10
C LEU A 162 16.87 13.04 14.46
N SER A 163 16.67 14.36 14.47
CA SER A 163 16.33 15.09 15.70
C SER A 163 14.90 14.80 16.14
N ALA A 164 14.63 14.83 17.45
CA ALA A 164 13.27 14.79 18.00
C ALA A 164 12.39 15.95 17.48
N GLY A 165 11.07 15.78 17.54
CA GLY A 165 10.09 16.76 17.10
C GLY A 165 9.59 16.52 15.69
N VAL A 166 9.05 17.55 15.04
CA VAL A 166 8.46 17.44 13.70
C VAL A 166 9.55 17.24 12.66
N GLN A 167 9.46 16.10 11.97
CA GLN A 167 10.35 15.73 10.87
C GLN A 167 9.57 15.66 9.57
N SER A 168 10.11 16.26 8.50
CA SER A 168 9.61 16.00 7.14
C SER A 168 10.21 14.70 6.65
N ILE A 169 9.35 13.68 6.51
CA ILE A 169 9.74 12.31 6.14
C ILE A 169 9.84 12.18 4.62
N THR A 170 11.06 11.98 4.15
CA THR A 170 11.39 11.60 2.76
C THR A 170 11.51 10.08 2.67
N GLY A 171 11.68 9.54 1.45
CA GLY A 171 11.86 8.09 1.26
C GLY A 171 13.06 7.53 2.01
N LYS A 172 14.20 8.25 2.02
CA LYS A 172 15.36 7.87 2.80
C LYS A 172 15.05 7.82 4.29
N LYS A 173 14.49 8.89 4.86
CA LYS A 173 14.14 8.93 6.29
C LYS A 173 13.09 7.88 6.67
N PHE A 174 12.14 7.61 5.77
CA PHE A 174 11.15 6.56 5.96
C PHE A 174 11.81 5.20 6.11
N TYR A 175 12.68 4.84 5.17
CA TYR A 175 13.42 3.59 5.22
C TYR A 175 14.35 3.51 6.45
N ASP A 176 15.09 4.59 6.74
CA ASP A 176 15.99 4.67 7.90
C ASP A 176 15.23 4.45 9.22
N LEU A 177 13.99 4.93 9.35
CA LEU A 177 13.15 4.72 10.54
C LEU A 177 12.65 3.28 10.66
N VAL A 178 12.16 2.68 9.57
CA VAL A 178 11.64 1.32 9.56
C VAL A 178 12.75 0.29 9.86
N THR A 179 13.96 0.57 9.38
CA THR A 179 15.13 -0.31 9.53
C THR A 179 16.15 0.20 10.54
N TYR A 180 15.74 1.07 11.48
CA TYR A 180 16.65 1.62 12.48
C TYR A 180 17.26 0.50 13.35
N PRO A 181 18.59 0.34 13.38
CA PRO A 181 19.22 -0.85 13.97
C PRO A 181 18.98 -1.01 15.47
N ASP A 182 18.98 0.10 16.22
CA ASP A 182 18.88 0.05 17.70
C ASP A 182 17.46 -0.07 18.22
N PHE A 183 16.44 -0.14 17.35
CA PHE A 183 15.11 -0.52 17.80
C PHE A 183 15.02 -2.01 18.09
N ASP A 184 14.51 -2.36 19.27
CA ASP A 184 13.99 -3.71 19.47
C ASP A 184 12.82 -3.99 18.52
N GLU A 185 12.46 -5.25 18.34
CA GLU A 185 11.45 -5.65 17.36
C GLU A 185 10.07 -5.03 17.63
N ILE A 186 9.69 -4.88 18.89
CA ILE A 186 8.38 -4.31 19.27
C ILE A 186 8.35 -2.80 18.99
N SER A 187 9.38 -2.08 19.42
CA SER A 187 9.53 -0.65 19.14
C SER A 187 9.56 -0.37 17.64
N ARG A 188 10.26 -1.20 16.86
CA ARG A 188 10.29 -1.12 15.40
C ARG A 188 8.91 -1.30 14.80
N CYS A 189 8.12 -2.26 15.27
CA CYS A 189 6.75 -2.48 14.80
C CYS A 189 5.84 -1.29 15.10
N ASP A 190 5.92 -0.72 16.31
CA ASP A 190 5.09 0.43 16.70
C ASP A 190 5.44 1.67 15.85
N VAL A 191 6.73 1.98 15.71
CA VAL A 191 7.19 3.10 14.86
C VAL A 191 6.78 2.90 13.42
N THR A 192 6.95 1.71 12.86
CA THR A 192 6.59 1.38 11.47
C THR A 192 5.09 1.52 11.26
N SER A 193 4.26 0.99 12.16
CA SER A 193 2.81 1.07 12.09
C SER A 193 2.32 2.53 12.13
N ARG A 194 2.85 3.36 13.04
CA ARG A 194 2.54 4.79 13.15
C ARG A 194 3.00 5.58 11.92
N LEU A 195 4.18 5.27 11.40
CA LEU A 195 4.75 5.92 10.23
C LEU A 195 3.90 5.66 8.98
N ILE A 196 3.53 4.39 8.73
CA ILE A 196 2.67 3.97 7.61
C ILE A 196 1.26 4.55 7.77
N SER A 197 0.69 4.52 8.99
CA SER A 197 -0.59 5.15 9.26
C SER A 197 -0.56 6.65 8.94
N SER A 198 0.49 7.37 9.35
CA SER A 198 0.67 8.78 9.03
C SER A 198 0.81 9.03 7.53
N PHE A 199 1.51 8.15 6.81
CA PHE A 199 1.66 8.22 5.36
C PHE A 199 0.30 8.10 4.66
N PHE A 200 -0.46 7.05 4.92
CA PHE A 200 -1.76 6.85 4.29
C PHE A 200 -2.77 7.92 4.69
N GLY A 201 -2.83 8.29 5.97
CA GLY A 201 -3.72 9.35 6.44
C GLY A 201 -3.53 10.69 5.72
N ARG A 202 -2.30 10.99 5.28
CA ARG A 202 -1.97 12.24 4.59
C ARG A 202 -1.91 12.12 3.06
N ARG A 203 -1.66 10.92 2.52
CA ARG A 203 -1.31 10.74 1.11
C ARG A 203 -2.23 9.81 0.32
N VAL A 204 -3.15 9.08 0.96
CA VAL A 204 -4.03 8.11 0.28
C VAL A 204 -4.76 8.72 -0.91
N ARG A 205 -5.23 9.95 -0.82
CA ARG A 205 -5.91 10.66 -1.92
C ARG A 205 -5.03 10.88 -3.16
N ARG A 206 -3.71 10.81 -3.03
CA ARG A 206 -2.81 10.93 -4.17
C ARG A 206 -2.76 9.69 -5.06
N PHE A 207 -3.32 8.58 -4.57
CA PHE A 207 -3.45 7.33 -5.33
C PHE A 207 -4.70 7.30 -6.22
N LEU A 208 -5.63 8.26 -6.07
CA LEU A 208 -6.93 8.26 -6.74
C LEU A 208 -6.93 8.58 -8.24
N PRO A 209 -6.15 9.52 -8.78
CA PRO A 209 -6.23 9.87 -10.19
C PRO A 209 -5.93 8.66 -11.06
N GLU A 210 -6.81 8.35 -12.02
CA GLU A 210 -6.56 7.32 -13.04
C GLU A 210 -5.28 7.64 -13.79
N GLY A 211 -4.39 6.64 -13.89
CA GLY A 211 -3.08 6.82 -14.50
C GLY A 211 -2.16 7.73 -13.70
N SER A 212 -2.40 7.93 -12.40
CA SER A 212 -1.49 8.74 -11.59
C SER A 212 -0.08 8.16 -11.66
N ALA A 213 0.90 9.06 -11.80
CA ALA A 213 2.31 8.68 -11.82
C ALA A 213 2.72 7.93 -10.53
N LEU A 214 2.00 8.17 -9.42
CA LEU A 214 2.21 7.48 -8.15
C LEU A 214 1.78 6.02 -8.24
N SER A 215 0.53 5.73 -8.65
CA SER A 215 0.05 4.34 -8.78
C SER A 215 0.93 3.53 -9.71
N SER A 216 1.23 4.06 -10.91
CA SER A 216 2.11 3.40 -11.87
C SER A 216 3.51 3.17 -11.32
N SER A 217 4.08 4.14 -10.59
CA SER A 217 5.41 4.00 -9.98
C SER A 217 5.43 2.96 -8.87
N VAL A 218 4.41 2.90 -8.02
CA VAL A 218 4.32 1.86 -6.97
C VAL A 218 4.34 0.48 -7.61
N TYR A 219 3.44 0.20 -8.57
CA TYR A 219 3.37 -1.11 -9.20
C TYR A 219 4.59 -1.48 -10.05
N SER A 220 5.28 -0.50 -10.63
CA SER A 220 6.46 -0.76 -11.48
C SER A 220 7.79 -0.79 -10.70
N SER A 221 7.85 -0.15 -9.53
CA SER A 221 9.07 -0.09 -8.72
C SER A 221 9.10 -1.08 -7.56
N THR A 222 7.99 -1.80 -7.34
CA THR A 222 7.86 -2.82 -6.29
C THR A 222 7.67 -4.19 -6.90
N GLU A 223 8.29 -5.20 -6.31
CA GLU A 223 7.83 -6.56 -6.48
C GLU A 223 6.52 -6.72 -5.75
N ASN A 224 5.48 -7.22 -6.42
CA ASN A 224 4.13 -7.32 -5.87
C ASN A 224 3.30 -8.40 -6.57
N SER A 225 2.21 -8.86 -5.90
CA SER A 225 1.26 -9.82 -6.47
C SER A 225 0.07 -9.19 -7.17
N VAL A 226 -0.03 -7.85 -7.19
CA VAL A 226 -1.28 -7.16 -7.58
C VAL A 226 -1.41 -7.10 -9.09
N ASP A 227 -2.25 -7.94 -9.64
CA ASP A 227 -2.59 -7.96 -11.07
C ASP A 227 -3.54 -6.81 -11.48
N ALA A 228 -3.97 -6.79 -12.74
CA ALA A 228 -4.84 -5.73 -13.25
C ALA A 228 -6.21 -5.71 -12.57
N PHE A 229 -6.76 -6.89 -12.21
CA PHE A 229 -8.07 -7.01 -11.55
C PHE A 229 -7.98 -6.51 -10.10
N SER A 230 -7.04 -7.02 -9.32
CA SER A 230 -6.79 -6.59 -7.94
C SER A 230 -6.46 -5.10 -7.85
N ARG A 231 -5.78 -4.53 -8.86
CA ARG A 231 -5.56 -3.07 -8.95
C ARG A 231 -6.87 -2.29 -9.11
N ALA A 232 -7.83 -2.84 -9.85
CA ALA A 232 -9.12 -2.19 -10.04
C ALA A 232 -9.95 -2.23 -8.74
N GLU A 233 -9.94 -3.35 -8.02
CA GLU A 233 -10.60 -3.52 -6.73
C GLU A 233 -10.01 -2.58 -5.68
N LEU A 234 -8.69 -2.59 -5.50
CA LEU A 234 -7.98 -1.69 -4.59
C LEU A 234 -8.26 -0.21 -4.91
N ARG A 235 -8.28 0.15 -6.19
CA ARG A 235 -8.65 1.50 -6.61
C ARG A 235 -10.10 1.83 -6.26
N GLY A 236 -11.01 0.87 -6.45
CA GLY A 236 -12.41 0.98 -6.05
C GLY A 236 -12.56 1.25 -4.56
N ALA A 237 -11.89 0.45 -3.73
CA ALA A 237 -11.89 0.60 -2.28
C ALA A 237 -11.34 1.97 -1.84
N VAL A 238 -10.19 2.38 -2.38
CA VAL A 238 -9.59 3.70 -2.08
C VAL A 238 -10.48 4.86 -2.56
N LYS A 239 -11.13 4.72 -3.72
CA LYS A 239 -12.06 5.73 -4.25
C LYS A 239 -13.29 5.86 -3.34
N ALA A 240 -13.91 4.76 -2.97
CA ALA A 240 -15.06 4.73 -2.08
C ALA A 240 -14.69 5.31 -0.71
N LEU A 241 -13.56 4.89 -0.14
CA LEU A 241 -13.02 5.37 1.12
C LEU A 241 -12.83 6.89 1.16
N CYS A 242 -12.46 7.52 0.05
CA CYS A 242 -12.17 8.96 -0.03
C CYS A 242 -13.35 9.80 -0.56
N ALA A 243 -14.48 9.18 -0.91
CA ALA A 243 -15.59 9.86 -1.59
C ALA A 243 -16.28 10.90 -0.69
N GLU A 244 -16.58 10.56 0.54
CA GLU A 244 -17.38 11.41 1.42
C GLU A 244 -16.53 12.21 2.40
N LYS A 245 -15.55 11.58 3.04
CA LYS A 245 -14.73 12.16 4.11
C LYS A 245 -13.25 11.86 3.91
N THR A 246 -12.41 12.57 4.64
CA THR A 246 -11.00 12.17 4.76
C THR A 246 -10.94 10.90 5.60
N PRO A 247 -10.42 9.78 5.08
CA PRO A 247 -10.34 8.54 5.82
C PRO A 247 -9.47 8.70 7.07
N ILE A 248 -9.86 8.00 8.13
CA ILE A 248 -9.10 7.98 9.38
C ILE A 248 -8.10 6.83 9.29
N SER A 249 -6.83 7.16 9.16
CA SER A 249 -5.77 6.16 9.28
C SER A 249 -5.33 6.06 10.74
N SER A 250 -5.23 4.84 11.24
CA SER A 250 -4.86 4.55 12.61
C SER A 250 -3.90 3.38 12.69
N HIS A 251 -2.89 3.48 13.57
CA HIS A 251 -2.09 2.32 13.92
C HIS A 251 -2.86 1.42 14.88
N VAL A 252 -2.72 0.13 14.71
CA VAL A 252 -3.23 -0.91 15.59
C VAL A 252 -2.03 -1.55 16.29
N THR A 253 -2.01 -1.49 17.60
CA THR A 253 -0.90 -2.05 18.39
C THR A 253 -0.91 -3.57 18.27
N CYS A 254 0.25 -4.16 17.99
CA CYS A 254 0.50 -5.60 18.01
C CYS A 254 1.10 -5.98 19.37
N ASP A 255 0.26 -6.45 20.29
CA ASP A 255 0.72 -6.98 21.56
C ASP A 255 1.07 -8.47 21.37
N LEU A 256 2.23 -8.86 21.87
CA LEU A 256 2.73 -10.23 21.77
C LEU A 256 2.94 -10.81 23.18
N ASP A 257 2.63 -12.07 23.33
CA ASP A 257 2.90 -12.85 24.53
C ASP A 257 4.24 -13.56 24.36
N GLU A 258 5.13 -13.44 25.36
CA GLU A 258 6.42 -14.10 25.34
C GLU A 258 6.27 -15.55 25.87
N GLY A 259 6.68 -16.52 25.05
CA GLY A 259 6.75 -17.91 25.42
C GLY A 259 7.94 -18.24 26.32
N LYS A 260 8.07 -19.52 26.73
CA LYS A 260 9.12 -19.97 27.65
C LYS A 260 10.53 -19.82 27.09
N ASP A 261 10.68 -19.90 25.79
CA ASP A 261 11.98 -19.85 25.08
C ASP A 261 12.24 -18.49 24.43
N GLY A 262 11.48 -17.43 24.82
CA GLY A 262 11.58 -16.09 24.23
C GLY A 262 10.86 -15.96 22.89
N GLU A 263 10.06 -16.93 22.50
CA GLU A 263 9.22 -16.88 21.30
C GLU A 263 8.06 -15.88 21.48
N LEU A 264 7.70 -15.17 20.41
CA LEU A 264 6.69 -14.12 20.44
C LEU A 264 5.39 -14.58 19.76
N TYR A 265 4.34 -14.73 20.53
CA TYR A 265 3.03 -15.17 20.07
C TYR A 265 2.04 -14.04 20.00
N PHE A 266 1.16 -14.05 18.97
CA PHE A 266 0.08 -13.05 18.91
C PHE A 266 -0.86 -13.20 20.10
N SER A 267 -0.92 -12.18 20.96
CA SER A 267 -1.79 -12.19 22.13
C SER A 267 -3.27 -12.27 21.75
N ALA A 268 -4.11 -12.74 22.66
CA ALA A 268 -5.56 -12.76 22.48
C ALA A 268 -6.11 -11.35 22.14
N VAL A 269 -5.55 -10.30 22.76
CA VAL A 269 -5.92 -8.91 22.51
C VAL A 269 -5.58 -8.50 21.07
N THR A 270 -4.41 -8.87 20.56
CA THR A 270 -4.04 -8.60 19.16
C THR A 270 -4.95 -9.36 18.20
N ARG A 271 -5.27 -10.61 18.45
CA ARG A 271 -6.21 -11.39 17.61
C ARG A 271 -7.60 -10.78 17.57
N GLU A 272 -8.11 -10.27 18.70
CA GLU A 272 -9.38 -9.52 18.74
C GLU A 272 -9.32 -8.20 17.95
N ARG A 273 -8.22 -7.45 18.08
CA ARG A 273 -8.02 -6.22 17.28
C ARG A 273 -7.96 -6.53 15.78
N ILE A 274 -7.25 -7.58 15.39
CA ILE A 274 -7.19 -8.00 13.99
C ILE A 274 -8.60 -8.32 13.49
N LYS A 275 -9.35 -9.13 14.21
CA LYS A 275 -10.74 -9.44 13.87
C LYS A 275 -11.61 -8.18 13.74
N LYS A 276 -11.50 -7.25 14.68
CA LYS A 276 -12.27 -6.01 14.69
C LYS A 276 -11.93 -5.06 13.55
N TYR A 277 -10.67 -4.97 13.15
CA TYR A 277 -10.19 -3.93 12.24
C TYR A 277 -9.91 -4.43 10.83
N PHE A 278 -9.67 -5.73 10.63
CA PHE A 278 -9.25 -6.31 9.36
C PHE A 278 -10.23 -7.34 8.78
N THR A 279 -11.27 -7.73 9.51
CA THR A 279 -12.36 -8.52 8.93
C THR A 279 -13.55 -7.64 8.65
N ALA A 280 -14.13 -7.77 7.44
CA ALA A 280 -15.40 -7.15 7.14
C ALA A 280 -16.47 -7.83 8.02
N GLU A 281 -17.00 -7.12 9.03
CA GLU A 281 -18.25 -7.56 9.63
C GLU A 281 -19.32 -7.47 8.56
N LYS A 282 -19.80 -8.62 8.08
CA LYS A 282 -21.06 -8.66 7.35
C LYS A 282 -22.11 -8.23 8.36
N ASN A 283 -22.56 -6.98 8.27
CA ASN A 283 -23.77 -6.55 8.94
C ASN A 283 -24.90 -7.42 8.37
N GLU A 284 -25.33 -8.43 9.14
CA GLU A 284 -26.54 -9.22 8.88
C GLU A 284 -27.80 -8.36 9.02
#